data_c65f2509d3f2d8aaad632ab719442ba8
#
_entry.id   c65f2509d3f2d8aaad632ab719442ba8
#
_cell.length_a   1.000
_cell.length_b   1.000
_cell.length_c   1.000
_cell.angle_alpha   90.00
_cell.angle_beta   90.00
_cell.angle_gamma   90.00
#
_symmetry.space_group_name_H-M   'P 1'
#
loop_
_entity.id
_entity.type
_entity.pdbx_description
1 polymer ?
#
loop_
_entity_poly.entity_id
_entity_poly.type
_entity_poly.pdbx_seq_one_letter_code
_entity_poly.pdbx_strand_id
1 'polypeptide(L)' 'MNFLYALVLQACITGVACNSPVKVATFENHYDCAIAGYTRALELHKKVAVNQDKSLPFAVKFWCAKIPRNDI' A
#
# COMPACT_ATOMS: atom_id res chain seq x y z
N MET A 1 -23.73 -4.79 -0.97
CA MET A 1 -22.94 -3.60 -0.65
C MET A 1 -22.49 -2.92 -1.90
N ASN A 2 -22.44 -1.61 -1.87
CA ASN A 2 -22.22 -0.82 -3.07
C ASN A 2 -20.85 -0.16 -3.10
N PHE A 3 -19.90 -0.76 -2.41
CA PHE A 3 -18.56 -0.20 -2.33
C PHE A 3 -17.50 -1.24 -2.66
N LEU A 4 -16.43 -0.75 -3.22
CA LEU A 4 -15.20 -1.52 -3.35
C LEU A 4 -14.12 -0.84 -2.50
N TYR A 5 -13.03 -1.53 -2.28
CA TYR A 5 -11.92 -0.99 -1.51
C TYR A 5 -10.68 -0.99 -2.39
N ALA A 6 -10.15 0.19 -2.61
CA ALA A 6 -8.94 0.37 -3.40
C ALA A 6 -7.74 0.31 -2.48
N LEU A 7 -6.82 -0.58 -2.77
CA LEU A 7 -5.56 -0.67 -2.01
C LEU A 7 -4.60 0.38 -2.55
N VAL A 8 -4.16 1.27 -1.68
CA VAL A 8 -3.23 2.33 -2.03
C VAL A 8 -1.97 2.15 -1.21
N LEU A 9 -0.82 2.16 -1.87
CA LEU A 9 0.49 2.03 -1.23
C LEU A 9 1.28 3.31 -1.40
N GLN A 10 2.09 3.61 -0.38
CA GLN A 10 2.99 4.75 -0.43
C GLN A 10 4.28 4.38 0.31
N ALA A 11 5.41 4.61 -0.33
CA ALA A 11 6.72 4.34 0.27
C ALA A 11 7.36 5.66 0.66
N CYS A 12 7.96 5.67 1.85
CA CYS A 12 8.59 6.87 2.40
C CYS A 12 9.95 6.55 2.97
N ILE A 13 10.88 7.50 2.82
CA ILE A 13 12.14 7.48 3.55
C ILE A 13 12.03 8.59 4.58
N THR A 14 12.05 8.23 5.85
CA THR A 14 11.81 9.17 6.95
C THR A 14 12.83 10.31 6.90
N GLY A 15 12.30 11.54 6.94
CA GLY A 15 13.15 12.71 6.92
C GLY A 15 13.62 13.13 5.55
N VAL A 16 13.29 12.39 4.51
CA VAL A 16 13.70 12.71 3.14
C VAL A 16 12.49 13.01 2.27
N ALA A 17 11.73 11.96 1.91
CA ALA A 17 10.60 12.16 1.00
C ALA A 17 9.73 10.91 0.94
N CYS A 18 8.51 11.08 0.45
CA CYS A 18 7.60 9.99 0.15
C CYS A 18 7.30 10.00 -1.34
N ASN A 19 7.13 8.82 -1.91
CA ASN A 19 6.61 8.71 -3.27
C ASN A 19 5.14 9.05 -3.28
N SER A 20 4.61 9.37 -4.47
CA SER A 20 3.18 9.57 -4.61
C SER A 20 2.44 8.26 -4.32
N PRO A 21 1.28 8.33 -3.67
CA PRO A 21 0.49 7.13 -3.44
C PRO A 21 0.09 6.47 -4.76
N VAL A 22 0.10 5.14 -4.78
CA VAL A 22 -0.23 4.37 -5.98
C VAL A 22 -1.33 3.39 -5.66
N LYS A 23 -2.41 3.41 -6.45
CA LYS A 23 -3.46 2.42 -6.35
C LYS A 23 -2.99 1.13 -7.03
N VAL A 24 -3.03 0.02 -6.30
CA VAL A 24 -2.48 -1.25 -6.76
C VAL A 24 -3.56 -2.23 -7.19
N ALA A 25 -4.70 -2.24 -6.51
CA ALA A 25 -5.76 -3.22 -6.78
C ALA A 25 -7.05 -2.78 -6.11
N THR A 26 -8.15 -3.44 -6.47
CA THR A 26 -9.43 -3.24 -5.80
C THR A 26 -9.95 -4.57 -5.28
N PHE A 27 -10.72 -4.50 -4.20
CA PHE A 27 -11.24 -5.68 -3.53
C PHE A 27 -12.70 -5.46 -3.15
N GLU A 28 -13.43 -6.55 -3.02
CA GLU A 28 -14.85 -6.48 -2.73
C GLU A 28 -15.14 -6.23 -1.26
N ASN A 29 -14.17 -6.49 -0.39
CA ASN A 29 -14.36 -6.24 1.04
C ASN A 29 -13.07 -5.73 1.65
N HIS A 30 -13.23 -5.10 2.81
CA HIS A 30 -12.11 -4.48 3.49
C HIS A 30 -11.08 -5.51 3.96
N TYR A 31 -11.54 -6.67 4.39
CA TYR A 31 -10.64 -7.70 4.90
C TYR A 31 -9.62 -8.12 3.85
N ASP A 32 -10.09 -8.43 2.64
CA ASP A 32 -9.18 -8.85 1.58
C ASP A 32 -8.22 -7.74 1.19
N CYS A 33 -8.71 -6.50 1.18
CA CYS A 33 -7.86 -5.35 0.90
C CYS A 33 -6.75 -5.23 1.96
N ALA A 34 -7.11 -5.37 3.22
CA ALA A 34 -6.13 -5.24 4.31
C ALA A 34 -5.08 -6.33 4.25
N ILE A 35 -5.49 -7.58 4.01
CA ILE A 35 -4.53 -8.69 3.92
C ILE A 35 -3.57 -8.45 2.76
N ALA A 36 -4.09 -8.05 1.61
CA ALA A 36 -3.24 -7.75 0.45
C ALA A 36 -2.29 -6.59 0.77
N GLY A 37 -2.78 -5.59 1.50
CA GLY A 37 -1.98 -4.44 1.88
C GLY A 37 -0.79 -4.83 2.75
N TYR A 38 -1.02 -5.63 3.78
CA TYR A 38 0.07 -6.08 4.64
C TYR A 38 1.06 -6.93 3.87
N THR A 39 0.57 -7.83 3.01
CA THR A 39 1.44 -8.70 2.25
C THR A 39 2.31 -7.90 1.29
N ARG A 40 1.72 -6.98 0.55
CA ARG A 40 2.46 -6.17 -0.40
C ARG A 40 3.43 -5.22 0.29
N ALA A 41 3.03 -4.63 1.40
CA ALA A 41 3.91 -3.74 2.14
C ALA A 41 5.14 -4.48 2.64
N LEU A 42 4.94 -5.69 3.15
CA LEU A 42 6.06 -6.49 3.63
C LEU A 42 7.00 -6.87 2.50
N GLU A 43 6.46 -7.31 1.37
CA GLU A 43 7.29 -7.68 0.22
C GLU A 43 8.09 -6.50 -0.30
N LEU A 44 7.45 -5.34 -0.40
CA LEU A 44 8.14 -4.16 -0.87
C LEU A 44 9.25 -3.73 0.08
N HIS A 45 8.96 -3.80 1.38
CA HIS A 45 9.95 -3.44 2.38
C HIS A 45 11.17 -4.36 2.30
N LYS A 46 10.95 -5.66 2.14
CA LYS A 46 12.04 -6.61 2.01
C LYS A 46 12.87 -6.36 0.75
N LYS A 47 12.19 -6.06 -0.35
CA LYS A 47 12.87 -5.82 -1.62
C LYS A 47 13.78 -4.60 -1.54
N VAL A 48 13.30 -3.53 -0.92
CA VAL A 48 14.10 -2.32 -0.77
C VAL A 48 15.28 -2.58 0.16
N ALA A 49 15.07 -3.30 1.25
CA ALA A 49 16.12 -3.58 2.20
C ALA A 49 17.26 -4.43 1.59
N VAL A 50 16.92 -5.27 0.62
CA VAL A 50 17.95 -6.08 -0.07
C VAL A 50 18.81 -5.22 -0.98
N ASN A 51 18.18 -4.23 -1.63
CA ASN A 51 18.86 -3.42 -2.64
C ASN A 51 19.49 -2.16 -2.09
N GLN A 52 19.29 -1.86 -0.82
CA GLN A 52 19.79 -0.64 -0.22
C GLN A 52 20.31 -0.90 1.19
N ASP A 53 20.84 0.14 1.80
CA ASP A 53 21.35 0.07 3.16
C ASP A 53 20.18 -0.21 4.12
N LYS A 54 20.30 -1.30 4.88
CA LYS A 54 19.24 -1.68 5.82
C LYS A 54 19.07 -0.66 6.94
N SER A 55 20.03 0.23 7.12
CA SER A 55 19.92 1.25 8.15
C SER A 55 19.08 2.44 7.72
N LEU A 56 18.67 2.51 6.45
CA LEU A 56 17.80 3.60 5.99
C LEU A 56 16.43 3.50 6.64
N PRO A 57 15.89 4.62 7.15
CA PRO A 57 14.58 4.62 7.78
C PRO A 57 13.48 4.61 6.72
N PHE A 58 13.22 3.44 6.18
CA PHE A 58 12.25 3.24 5.10
C PHE A 58 10.95 2.69 5.68
N ALA A 59 9.83 3.23 5.23
CA ALA A 59 8.52 2.77 5.66
C ALA A 59 7.58 2.67 4.48
N VAL A 60 6.74 1.64 4.50
CA VAL A 60 5.69 1.48 3.51
C VAL A 60 4.36 1.65 4.24
N LYS A 61 3.53 2.55 3.72
CA LYS A 61 2.18 2.76 4.25
C LYS A 61 1.17 2.26 3.25
N PHE A 62 0.03 1.82 3.76
CA PHE A 62 -1.07 1.48 2.86
C PHE A 62 -2.39 1.82 3.54
N TRP A 63 -3.39 1.99 2.73
CA TRP A 63 -4.76 2.14 3.24
C TRP A 63 -5.72 1.61 2.20
N CYS A 64 -6.94 1.34 2.65
CA CYS A 64 -8.00 0.83 1.78
C CYS A 64 -9.04 1.91 1.63
N ALA A 65 -9.03 2.56 0.48
CA ALA A 65 -9.96 3.65 0.20
C ALA A 65 -11.29 3.09 -0.27
N LYS A 66 -12.37 3.52 0.37
CA LYS A 66 -13.70 3.08 -0.01
C LYS A 66 -14.15 3.86 -1.24
N ILE A 67 -14.54 3.14 -2.28
CA ILE A 67 -15.02 3.77 -3.51
C ILE A 67 -16.38 3.18 -3.90
N PRO A 68 -17.24 3.98 -4.53
CA PRO A 68 -18.53 3.46 -4.99
C PRO A 68 -18.34 2.44 -6.09
N ARG A 69 -19.11 1.35 -6.04
CA ARG A 69 -18.99 0.29 -7.03
C ARG A 69 -19.37 0.77 -8.42
N ASN A 70 -20.33 1.67 -8.49
CA ASN A 70 -20.81 2.14 -9.79
C ASN A 70 -19.84 3.08 -10.49
N ASP A 71 -18.71 3.37 -9.90
CA ASP A 71 -17.66 4.18 -10.53
C ASP A 71 -16.70 3.33 -11.35
N ILE A 72 -16.98 2.05 -11.47
CA ILE A 72 -16.08 1.11 -12.14
C ILE A 72 -16.49 0.84 -13.56
#